data_da275367c773c596aec05b5891697cc2
#
_entry.id   da275367c773c596aec05b5891697cc2
#
_cell.length_a   1.000
_cell.length_b   1.000
_cell.length_c   1.000
_cell.angle_alpha   90.00
_cell.angle_beta   90.00
_cell.angle_gamma   90.00
#
_symmetry.space_group_name_H-M   'P 1'
#
loop_
_entity.id
_entity.type
_entity.pdbx_description
1 polymer ?
#
loop_
_entity_poly.entity_id
_entity_poly.type
_entity_poly.pdbx_seq_one_letter_code
_entity_poly.pdbx_strand_id
1 'polypeptide(L)'
;LNYVYRWLAKKSVITENAQILALLKTLTKAPLTSIDSVKDMLNVTLDPAISLLSSVVTNQDGFNYLDKQKDSEGRYLLQPNPLDSTQKMLFGKSVTVLSNKVLPTDAAGGTKKAPLLIGSFEDAVVLFDRRATTLVGTSIGGDAWKRDSFDIKAVMRFDVQKFDDQAVVYGELALS
;
A
#
# COMPACT_ATOMS: atom_id res chain seq x y z
N LEU A 1 -22.65 -19.00 8.44
CA LEU A 1 -21.23 -19.35 8.67
C LEU A 1 -20.32 -18.85 7.54
N ASN A 2 -20.65 -19.09 6.25
CA ASN A 2 -19.82 -18.63 5.12
C ASN A 2 -19.57 -17.11 5.08
N TYR A 3 -20.54 -16.30 5.49
CA TYR A 3 -20.37 -14.85 5.58
C TYR A 3 -19.34 -14.47 6.63
N VAL A 4 -19.37 -15.08 7.80
CA VAL A 4 -18.41 -14.82 8.90
C VAL A 4 -17.00 -15.22 8.49
N TYR A 5 -16.83 -16.37 7.84
CA TYR A 5 -15.52 -16.81 7.34
C TYR A 5 -14.94 -15.83 6.28
N ARG A 6 -15.75 -15.38 5.34
CA ARG A 6 -15.33 -14.36 4.35
C ARG A 6 -14.97 -13.03 5.00
N TRP A 7 -15.75 -12.63 6.01
CA TRP A 7 -15.48 -11.39 6.75
C TRP A 7 -14.16 -11.48 7.54
N LEU A 8 -13.90 -12.58 8.23
CA LEU A 8 -12.66 -12.84 8.95
C LEU A 8 -11.44 -12.87 7.99
N ALA A 9 -11.56 -13.54 6.85
CA ALA A 9 -10.52 -13.57 5.83
C ALA A 9 -10.18 -12.15 5.31
N LYS A 10 -11.19 -11.31 5.04
CA LYS A 10 -10.96 -9.91 4.69
C LYS A 10 -10.26 -9.12 5.80
N LYS A 11 -10.62 -9.37 7.06
CA LYS A 11 -9.99 -8.70 8.21
C LYS A 11 -8.54 -9.12 8.39
N SER A 12 -8.19 -10.39 8.14
CA SER A 12 -6.78 -10.83 8.21
C SER A 12 -5.92 -10.10 7.17
N VAL A 13 -6.35 -10.05 5.91
CA VAL A 13 -5.64 -9.30 4.84
C VAL A 13 -5.51 -7.81 5.17
N ILE A 14 -6.56 -7.18 5.72
CA ILE A 14 -6.48 -5.77 6.13
C ILE A 14 -5.43 -5.58 7.23
N THR A 15 -5.34 -6.53 8.18
CA THR A 15 -4.38 -6.46 9.29
C THR A 15 -2.94 -6.63 8.78
N GLU A 16 -2.70 -7.59 7.89
CA GLU A 16 -1.40 -7.80 7.22
C GLU A 16 -0.96 -6.54 6.46
N ASN A 17 -1.83 -6.02 5.61
CA ASN A 17 -1.56 -4.79 4.85
C ASN A 17 -1.30 -3.58 5.76
N ALA A 18 -1.99 -3.48 6.89
CA ALA A 18 -1.77 -2.40 7.85
C ALA A 18 -0.38 -2.49 8.49
N GLN A 19 0.11 -3.69 8.81
CA GLN A 19 1.46 -3.88 9.33
C GLN A 19 2.53 -3.57 8.29
N ILE A 20 2.36 -4.03 7.04
CA ILE A 20 3.27 -3.69 5.94
C ILE A 20 3.35 -2.17 5.75
N LEU A 21 2.21 -1.48 5.70
CA LEU A 21 2.18 -0.03 5.55
C LEU A 21 2.75 0.71 6.76
N ALA A 22 2.55 0.20 7.98
CA ALA A 22 3.16 0.76 9.18
C ALA A 22 4.68 0.70 9.09
N LEU A 23 5.24 -0.42 8.61
CA LEU A 23 6.66 -0.59 8.38
C LEU A 23 7.18 0.37 7.29
N LEU A 24 6.51 0.45 6.14
CA LEU A 24 6.90 1.34 5.04
C LEU A 24 6.85 2.82 5.42
N LYS A 25 5.96 3.23 6.31
CA LYS A 25 5.90 4.59 6.86
C LYS A 25 7.11 4.98 7.71
N THR A 26 7.90 4.02 8.17
CA THR A 26 9.15 4.27 8.91
C THR A 26 10.33 4.61 8.00
N LEU A 27 10.19 4.46 6.68
CA LEU A 27 11.22 4.83 5.71
C LEU A 27 11.46 6.33 5.71
N THR A 28 12.68 6.73 5.33
CA THR A 28 13.04 8.14 5.18
C THR A 28 12.21 8.77 4.07
N LYS A 29 11.55 9.88 4.40
CA LYS A 29 10.66 10.58 3.49
C LYS A 29 11.41 11.59 2.64
N ALA A 30 11.30 11.48 1.32
CA ALA A 30 11.86 12.43 0.37
C ALA A 30 10.80 13.46 -0.05
N PRO A 31 11.04 14.77 0.04
CA PRO A 31 10.10 15.77 -0.43
C PRO A 31 10.02 15.78 -1.96
N LEU A 32 8.81 15.71 -2.51
CA LEU A 32 8.54 15.78 -3.93
C LEU A 32 7.73 17.03 -4.23
N THR A 33 8.35 18.00 -4.87
CA THR A 33 7.73 19.31 -5.17
C THR A 33 7.22 19.40 -6.61
N SER A 34 7.71 18.53 -7.48
CA SER A 34 7.37 18.52 -8.91
C SER A 34 7.34 17.12 -9.49
N ILE A 35 6.83 17.00 -10.70
CA ILE A 35 6.85 15.73 -11.46
C ILE A 35 8.28 15.32 -11.82
N ASP A 36 9.17 16.29 -12.04
CA ASP A 36 10.57 15.98 -12.32
C ASP A 36 11.27 15.35 -11.11
N SER A 37 10.95 15.78 -9.88
CA SER A 37 11.45 15.11 -8.67
C SER A 37 10.94 13.66 -8.52
N VAL A 38 9.77 13.34 -9.08
CA VAL A 38 9.30 11.94 -9.16
C VAL A 38 10.13 11.13 -10.16
N LYS A 39 10.50 11.73 -11.31
CA LYS A 39 11.39 11.08 -12.27
C LYS A 39 12.80 10.89 -11.72
N ASP A 40 13.33 11.87 -10.98
CA ASP A 40 14.63 11.77 -10.32
C ASP A 40 14.62 10.62 -9.29
N MET A 41 13.54 10.46 -8.55
CA MET A 41 13.37 9.34 -7.63
C MET A 41 13.42 7.99 -8.35
N LEU A 42 12.77 7.87 -9.52
CA LEU A 42 12.75 6.64 -10.31
C LEU A 42 14.09 6.31 -10.99
N ASN A 43 14.80 7.36 -11.46
CA ASN A 43 15.96 7.17 -12.35
C ASN A 43 17.29 7.30 -11.62
N VAL A 44 17.35 8.05 -10.51
CA VAL A 44 18.58 8.37 -9.79
C VAL A 44 18.62 7.75 -8.41
N THR A 45 17.50 7.77 -7.68
CA THR A 45 17.47 7.29 -6.28
C THR A 45 17.35 5.77 -6.21
N LEU A 46 16.54 5.17 -7.08
CA LEU A 46 16.39 3.72 -7.15
C LEU A 46 17.51 3.09 -7.99
N ASP A 47 18.03 1.96 -7.52
CA ASP A 47 18.94 1.15 -8.33
C ASP A 47 18.23 0.71 -9.63
N PRO A 48 18.89 0.74 -10.80
CA PRO A 48 18.32 0.31 -12.07
C PRO A 48 17.75 -1.12 -12.03
N ALA A 49 18.37 -2.03 -11.29
CA ALA A 49 17.89 -3.42 -11.15
C ALA A 49 16.53 -3.47 -10.42
N ILE A 50 16.38 -2.67 -9.36
CA ILE A 50 15.13 -2.54 -8.59
C ILE A 50 14.08 -1.77 -9.41
N SER A 51 14.51 -0.74 -10.13
CA SER A 51 13.64 0.09 -10.96
C SER A 51 12.89 -0.74 -12.01
N LEU A 52 13.46 -1.80 -12.57
CA LEU A 52 12.78 -2.67 -13.54
C LEU A 52 11.52 -3.32 -12.97
N LEU A 53 11.58 -3.80 -11.73
CA LEU A 53 10.48 -4.48 -11.05
C LEU A 53 9.62 -3.54 -10.20
N SER A 54 9.90 -2.23 -10.24
CA SER A 54 9.24 -1.27 -9.39
C SER A 54 7.77 -1.03 -9.78
N SER A 55 6.96 -0.77 -8.77
CA SER A 55 5.60 -0.28 -8.89
C SER A 55 5.41 0.99 -8.06
N VAL A 56 4.35 1.71 -8.34
CA VAL A 56 4.00 2.96 -7.65
C VAL A 56 2.77 2.73 -6.79
N VAL A 57 2.86 3.08 -5.51
CA VAL A 57 1.73 3.03 -4.58
C VAL A 57 1.46 4.44 -4.07
N THR A 58 0.22 4.89 -4.18
CA THR A 58 -0.20 6.21 -3.68
C THR A 58 -1.61 6.13 -3.10
N ASN A 59 -2.06 7.21 -2.50
CA ASN A 59 -3.44 7.34 -2.04
C ASN A 59 -4.34 8.02 -3.08
N GLN A 60 -5.63 8.16 -2.77
CA GLN A 60 -6.60 8.78 -3.68
C GLN A 60 -6.26 10.24 -4.01
N ASP A 61 -5.73 11.01 -3.04
CA ASP A 61 -5.36 12.40 -3.26
C ASP A 61 -4.14 12.53 -4.18
N GLY A 62 -3.10 11.72 -3.93
CA GLY A 62 -1.92 11.66 -4.79
C GLY A 62 -2.25 11.20 -6.20
N PHE A 63 -3.10 10.18 -6.33
CA PHE A 63 -3.58 9.72 -7.62
C PHE A 63 -4.34 10.82 -8.39
N ASN A 64 -5.27 11.51 -7.72
CA ASN A 64 -6.03 12.61 -8.33
C ASN A 64 -5.11 13.77 -8.78
N TYR A 65 -4.07 14.06 -8.01
CA TYR A 65 -3.07 15.06 -8.40
C TYR A 65 -2.30 14.62 -9.64
N LEU A 66 -1.76 13.39 -9.64
CA LEU A 66 -1.01 12.85 -10.78
C LEU A 66 -1.87 12.71 -12.04
N ASP A 67 -3.15 12.37 -11.90
CA ASP A 67 -4.08 12.20 -13.02
C ASP A 67 -4.40 13.53 -13.72
N LYS A 68 -4.29 14.65 -13.02
CA LYS A 68 -4.49 16.00 -13.56
C LYS A 68 -3.23 16.59 -14.20
N GLN A 69 -2.07 16.01 -13.94
CA GLN A 69 -0.82 16.50 -14.50
C GLN A 69 -0.73 16.25 -16.00
N LYS A 70 -0.32 17.29 -16.73
CA LYS A 70 -0.16 17.26 -18.18
C LYS A 70 1.27 17.62 -18.56
N ASP A 71 1.71 17.14 -19.70
CA ASP A 71 2.96 17.56 -20.32
C ASP A 71 2.79 18.92 -21.03
N SER A 72 3.89 19.42 -21.60
CA SER A 72 3.90 20.68 -22.37
C SER A 72 2.98 20.67 -23.62
N GLU A 73 2.57 19.49 -24.09
CA GLU A 73 1.68 19.29 -25.22
C GLU A 73 0.22 19.08 -24.79
N GLY A 74 -0.06 19.12 -23.48
CA GLY A 74 -1.41 18.97 -22.91
C GLY A 74 -1.87 17.53 -22.74
N ARG A 75 -0.99 16.54 -22.94
CA ARG A 75 -1.30 15.11 -22.70
C ARG A 75 -1.17 14.77 -21.22
N TYR A 76 -2.05 13.90 -20.73
CA TYR A 76 -1.98 13.43 -19.35
C TYR A 76 -0.78 12.52 -19.14
N LEU A 77 -0.10 12.70 -18.00
CA LEU A 77 1.08 11.91 -17.65
C LEU A 77 0.73 10.48 -17.23
N LEU A 78 -0.44 10.29 -16.60
CA LEU A 78 -0.96 8.96 -16.31
C LEU A 78 -1.57 8.36 -17.59
N GLN A 79 -0.99 7.26 -18.05
CA GLN A 79 -1.43 6.55 -19.24
C GLN A 79 -2.18 5.27 -18.86
N PRO A 80 -3.19 4.84 -19.63
CA PRO A 80 -3.83 3.54 -19.43
C PRO A 80 -2.81 2.41 -19.70
N ASN A 81 -2.90 1.34 -18.93
CA ASN A 81 -2.08 0.16 -19.18
C ASN A 81 -2.57 -0.51 -20.48
N PRO A 82 -1.68 -0.78 -21.45
CA PRO A 82 -2.07 -1.45 -22.70
C PRO A 82 -2.65 -2.85 -22.51
N LEU A 83 -2.27 -3.55 -21.45
CA LEU A 83 -2.74 -4.89 -21.13
C LEU A 83 -4.02 -4.90 -20.30
N ASP A 84 -4.23 -3.87 -19.48
CA ASP A 84 -5.41 -3.73 -18.62
C ASP A 84 -5.80 -2.25 -18.51
N SER A 85 -6.79 -1.84 -19.29
CA SER A 85 -7.27 -0.45 -19.35
C SER A 85 -7.86 0.07 -18.04
N THR A 86 -8.14 -0.80 -17.06
CA THR A 86 -8.62 -0.41 -15.73
C THR A 86 -7.50 0.12 -14.84
N GLN A 87 -6.26 -0.23 -15.15
CA GLN A 87 -5.07 0.23 -14.43
C GLN A 87 -4.40 1.39 -15.17
N LYS A 88 -3.86 2.33 -14.42
CA LYS A 88 -3.05 3.41 -14.98
C LYS A 88 -1.57 3.18 -14.69
N MET A 89 -0.74 3.70 -15.56
CA MET A 89 0.71 3.65 -15.47
C MET A 89 1.29 5.06 -15.38
N LEU A 90 2.29 5.21 -14.54
CA LEU A 90 3.11 6.41 -14.42
C LEU A 90 4.55 6.07 -14.85
N PHE A 91 5.03 6.72 -15.90
CA PHE A 91 6.38 6.45 -16.47
C PHE A 91 6.66 4.96 -16.74
N GLY A 92 5.66 4.24 -17.24
CA GLY A 92 5.80 2.80 -17.51
C GLY A 92 5.67 1.88 -16.29
N LYS A 93 5.39 2.43 -15.10
CA LYS A 93 5.19 1.66 -13.87
C LYS A 93 3.71 1.59 -13.50
N SER A 94 3.27 0.42 -13.04
CA SER A 94 1.88 0.25 -12.59
C SER A 94 1.60 1.09 -11.34
N VAL A 95 0.43 1.74 -11.30
CA VAL A 95 0.01 2.56 -10.16
C VAL A 95 -1.08 1.85 -9.38
N THR A 96 -0.80 1.56 -8.11
CA THR A 96 -1.78 1.01 -7.16
C THR A 96 -2.29 2.13 -6.27
N VAL A 97 -3.60 2.28 -6.20
CA VAL A 97 -4.24 3.34 -5.42
C VAL A 97 -4.85 2.77 -4.14
N LEU A 98 -4.43 3.30 -3.01
CA LEU A 98 -4.97 2.96 -1.70
C LEU A 98 -5.97 4.01 -1.22
N SER A 99 -6.90 3.59 -0.36
CA SER A 99 -7.83 4.52 0.27
C SER A 99 -7.08 5.49 1.21
N ASN A 100 -7.51 6.77 1.23
CA ASN A 100 -7.00 7.77 2.18
C ASN A 100 -7.19 7.35 3.66
N LYS A 101 -8.09 6.41 3.96
CA LYS A 101 -8.25 5.84 5.30
C LYS A 101 -7.08 4.95 5.72
N VAL A 102 -6.46 4.28 4.76
CA VAL A 102 -5.35 3.34 4.97
C VAL A 102 -4.00 4.05 4.86
N LEU A 103 -3.89 4.92 3.88
CA LEU A 103 -2.71 5.74 3.62
C LEU A 103 -3.11 7.23 3.59
N PRO A 104 -3.18 7.90 4.76
CA PRO A 104 -3.67 9.28 4.84
C PRO A 104 -2.69 10.27 4.21
N THR A 105 -3.25 11.36 3.66
CA THR A 105 -2.50 12.54 3.24
C THR A 105 -2.08 13.33 4.48
N ASP A 106 -0.83 13.72 4.57
CA ASP A 106 -0.35 14.60 5.63
C ASP A 106 -0.74 16.04 5.31
N ALA A 107 -1.40 16.68 6.27
CA ALA A 107 -1.80 18.09 6.20
C ALA A 107 -1.01 19.00 7.15
N ALA A 108 0.04 18.45 7.80
CA ALA A 108 0.88 19.23 8.70
C ALA A 108 1.68 20.29 7.92
N GLY A 109 1.71 21.51 8.44
CA GLY A 109 2.48 22.61 7.85
C GLY A 109 1.80 23.39 6.73
N GLY A 110 0.47 23.28 6.56
CA GLY A 110 -0.30 24.12 5.63
C GLY A 110 -0.32 23.62 4.16
N THR A 111 0.62 22.79 3.75
CA THR A 111 0.63 22.17 2.43
C THR A 111 0.25 20.70 2.58
N LYS A 112 -0.77 20.27 1.84
CA LYS A 112 -1.13 18.85 1.81
C LYS A 112 -0.06 18.05 1.10
N LYS A 113 0.40 16.97 1.70
CA LYS A 113 1.41 16.07 1.14
C LYS A 113 0.83 14.68 0.99
N ALA A 114 0.74 14.20 -0.24
CA ALA A 114 0.31 12.84 -0.50
C ALA A 114 1.50 11.88 -0.46
N PRO A 115 1.33 10.70 0.14
CA PRO A 115 2.35 9.68 0.12
C PRO A 115 2.48 9.06 -1.28
N LEU A 116 3.72 8.90 -1.72
CA LEU A 116 4.08 8.25 -2.98
C LEU A 116 5.22 7.28 -2.71
N LEU A 117 4.94 5.99 -2.73
CA LEU A 117 5.94 4.95 -2.55
C LEU A 117 6.28 4.36 -3.92
N ILE A 118 7.57 4.27 -4.21
CA ILE A 118 8.08 3.76 -5.49
C ILE A 118 9.17 2.73 -5.22
N GLY A 119 9.08 1.56 -5.82
CA GLY A 119 10.11 0.54 -5.72
C GLY A 119 9.56 -0.88 -5.86
N SER A 120 10.41 -1.87 -5.58
CA SER A 120 10.07 -3.28 -5.48
C SER A 120 9.61 -3.59 -4.05
N PHE A 121 8.32 -3.79 -3.87
CA PHE A 121 7.76 -4.12 -2.55
C PHE A 121 8.08 -5.57 -2.13
N GLU A 122 8.32 -6.45 -3.10
CA GLU A 122 8.71 -7.84 -2.85
C GLU A 122 10.11 -7.94 -2.24
N ASP A 123 11.02 -7.06 -2.66
CA ASP A 123 12.38 -7.01 -2.14
C ASP A 123 12.48 -6.19 -0.85
N ALA A 124 11.57 -5.24 -0.64
CA ALA A 124 11.60 -4.34 0.52
C ALA A 124 11.12 -5.01 1.81
N VAL A 125 10.13 -5.91 1.71
CA VAL A 125 9.39 -6.42 2.87
C VAL A 125 9.18 -7.92 2.77
N VAL A 126 9.51 -8.62 3.86
CA VAL A 126 9.23 -10.05 4.00
C VAL A 126 8.15 -10.26 5.07
N LEU A 127 7.11 -10.98 4.69
CA LEU A 127 6.07 -11.43 5.60
C LEU A 127 6.39 -12.86 6.06
N PHE A 128 6.65 -13.03 7.34
CA PHE A 128 6.87 -14.33 7.99
C PHE A 128 5.55 -14.86 8.52
N ASP A 129 4.91 -15.75 7.79
CA ASP A 129 3.70 -16.43 8.26
C ASP A 129 4.10 -17.68 9.10
N ARG A 130 4.02 -17.53 10.43
CA ARG A 130 4.30 -18.64 11.35
C ARG A 130 3.17 -19.64 11.40
N ARG A 131 1.93 -19.21 11.17
CA ARG A 131 0.76 -20.07 11.23
C ARG A 131 -0.37 -19.51 10.37
N ALA A 132 -0.78 -20.27 9.39
CA ALA A 132 -1.97 -19.96 8.60
C ALA A 132 -3.18 -19.68 9.51
N THR A 133 -4.05 -18.79 9.08
CA THR A 133 -5.25 -18.41 9.84
C THR A 133 -6.07 -19.65 10.18
N THR A 134 -6.19 -19.94 11.47
CA THR A 134 -6.99 -21.05 11.97
C THR A 134 -8.29 -20.52 12.56
N LEU A 135 -9.41 -21.09 12.14
CA LEU A 135 -10.74 -20.77 12.65
C LEU A 135 -11.23 -21.94 13.51
N VAL A 136 -11.58 -21.65 14.74
CA VAL A 136 -12.11 -22.64 15.69
C VAL A 136 -13.44 -22.12 16.20
N GLY A 137 -14.48 -22.95 16.10
CA GLY A 137 -15.82 -22.65 16.63
C GLY A 137 -16.14 -23.52 17.84
N THR A 138 -16.84 -22.97 18.81
CA THR A 138 -17.31 -23.69 19.98
C THR A 138 -18.68 -23.18 20.44
N SER A 139 -19.52 -24.11 20.91
CA SER A 139 -20.78 -23.82 21.60
C SER A 139 -20.68 -24.04 23.11
N ILE A 140 -19.56 -24.58 23.58
CA ILE A 140 -19.37 -25.04 24.97
C ILE A 140 -18.31 -24.20 25.70
N GLY A 141 -17.36 -23.59 24.95
CA GLY A 141 -16.24 -22.83 25.52
C GLY A 141 -16.62 -21.43 25.97
N GLY A 142 -15.98 -20.93 27.03
CA GLY A 142 -16.22 -19.59 27.55
C GLY A 142 -17.64 -19.36 28.03
N ASP A 143 -18.28 -18.26 27.62
CA ASP A 143 -19.67 -17.95 27.96
C ASP A 143 -20.69 -18.42 26.91
N ALA A 144 -20.24 -19.15 25.88
CA ALA A 144 -21.10 -19.59 24.78
C ALA A 144 -22.23 -20.47 25.30
N TRP A 145 -21.96 -21.42 26.21
CA TRP A 145 -22.98 -22.27 26.83
C TRP A 145 -24.02 -21.49 27.63
N LYS A 146 -23.60 -20.47 28.38
CA LYS A 146 -24.50 -19.65 29.22
C LYS A 146 -25.43 -18.76 28.39
N ARG A 147 -24.98 -18.36 27.19
CA ARG A 147 -25.71 -17.43 26.31
C ARG A 147 -26.40 -18.12 25.15
N ASP A 148 -26.34 -19.45 25.09
CA ASP A 148 -26.84 -20.22 23.94
C ASP A 148 -26.32 -19.66 22.61
N SER A 149 -25.00 -19.43 22.55
CA SER A 149 -24.30 -18.80 21.41
C SER A 149 -23.25 -19.74 20.83
N PHE A 150 -22.81 -19.42 19.61
CA PHE A 150 -21.71 -20.11 18.96
C PHE A 150 -20.56 -19.10 18.77
N ASP A 151 -19.47 -19.31 19.50
CA ASP A 151 -18.30 -18.44 19.47
C ASP A 151 -17.30 -18.92 18.42
N ILE A 152 -16.80 -17.99 17.59
CA ILE A 152 -15.79 -18.27 16.57
C ILE A 152 -14.52 -17.50 16.93
N LYS A 153 -13.42 -18.25 17.06
CA LYS A 153 -12.08 -17.70 17.28
C LYS A 153 -11.25 -17.82 16.03
N ALA A 154 -10.72 -16.70 15.54
CA ALA A 154 -9.69 -16.66 14.51
C ALA A 154 -8.33 -16.44 15.16
N VAL A 155 -7.34 -17.24 14.82
CA VAL A 155 -5.96 -17.09 15.27
C VAL A 155 -5.06 -17.05 14.05
N MET A 156 -4.28 -15.98 13.94
CA MET A 156 -3.20 -15.82 12.96
C MET A 156 -1.93 -15.40 13.69
N ARG A 157 -0.78 -15.82 13.19
CA ARG A 157 0.53 -15.43 13.73
C ARG A 157 1.47 -15.16 12.57
N PHE A 158 1.73 -13.91 12.33
CA PHE A 158 2.66 -13.44 11.32
C PHE A 158 3.53 -12.31 11.89
N ASP A 159 4.62 -12.06 11.24
CA ASP A 159 5.50 -10.91 11.48
C ASP A 159 5.91 -10.30 10.14
N VAL A 160 6.16 -9.00 10.13
CA VAL A 160 6.56 -8.25 8.94
C VAL A 160 7.88 -7.58 9.23
N GLN A 161 8.89 -7.89 8.44
CA GLN A 161 10.24 -7.34 8.61
C GLN A 161 10.70 -6.65 7.33
N LYS A 162 11.52 -5.63 7.48
CA LYS A 162 12.25 -5.03 6.36
C LYS A 162 13.33 -6.00 5.91
N PHE A 163 13.46 -6.17 4.61
CA PHE A 163 14.53 -6.95 4.00
C PHE A 163 15.57 -6.03 3.36
N ASP A 164 15.12 -5.12 2.49
CA ASP A 164 15.99 -4.12 1.87
C ASP A 164 15.36 -2.72 1.99
N ASP A 165 16.05 -1.83 2.72
CA ASP A 165 15.60 -0.45 2.93
C ASP A 165 15.78 0.42 1.66
N GLN A 166 16.58 -0.01 0.69
CA GLN A 166 16.83 0.71 -0.56
C GLN A 166 15.88 0.28 -1.68
N ALA A 167 15.16 -0.82 -1.49
CA ALA A 167 14.25 -1.36 -2.50
C ALA A 167 12.99 -0.50 -2.71
N VAL A 168 12.60 0.31 -1.72
CA VAL A 168 11.44 1.22 -1.80
C VAL A 168 11.81 2.59 -1.26
N VAL A 169 11.48 3.63 -2.01
CA VAL A 169 11.62 5.03 -1.60
C VAL A 169 10.25 5.60 -1.26
N TYR A 170 10.17 6.29 -0.11
CA TYR A 170 8.97 6.99 0.33
C TYR A 170 9.06 8.47 -0.06
N GLY A 171 8.21 8.93 -0.96
CA GLY A 171 8.08 10.33 -1.33
C GLY A 171 6.88 11.00 -0.70
N GLU A 172 7.00 12.27 -0.35
CA GLU A 172 5.91 13.16 0.05
C GLU A 172 5.62 14.14 -1.08
N LEU A 173 4.59 13.86 -1.88
CA LEU A 173 4.18 14.68 -3.00
C LEU A 173 3.37 15.89 -2.52
N ALA A 174 3.90 17.10 -2.72
CA ALA A 174 3.20 18.33 -2.40
C ALA A 174 2.01 18.53 -3.35
N LEU A 175 0.81 18.62 -2.79
CA LEU A 175 -0.42 18.89 -3.53
C LEU A 175 -0.61 20.41 -3.58
N SER A 176 -0.34 21.00 -4.73
CA SER A 176 -0.56 22.42 -5.01
C SER A 176 -1.91 22.63 -5.70
#